data_25590727d5526ae60a19279796497411
#
_entry.id   25590727d5526ae60a19279796497411
#
_cell.length_a   1.000
_cell.length_b   1.000
_cell.length_c   1.000
_cell.angle_alpha   90.00
_cell.angle_beta   90.00
_cell.angle_gamma   90.00
#
_symmetry.space_group_name_H-M   'P 1'
#
loop_
_entity.id
_entity.type
_entity.pdbx_description
1 polymer ?
#
loop_
_entity_poly.entity_id
_entity_poly.type
_entity_poly.pdbx_seq_one_letter_code
_entity_poly.pdbx_strand_id
1 'polypeptide(L)'
;MVKCSYEQKPFRREVMRTYGANVTPSPSMETEVGRKINAEFPGTTGSLGCAISEAVEAAAQNEGYRYVLGSVLNQVLLHQSVIGLETKAALDKYGIKPDMIIGCAGGGSNLGGLIAPFMGEKLRGEADYRIIAVEPASCPSLTRGKFAYDFCDTGMVCPLAKMYTLGSGFIPAPNHAGGLRYHGMSSTLSQLYHDGLMEAVSVPHTAVLEAA
;
A
#
# COMPACT_ATOMS: atom_id res chain seq x y z
N MET A 1 12.34 -3.49 -7.17
CA MET A 1 11.20 -4.42 -6.95
C MET A 1 11.46 -5.22 -5.68
N VAL A 2 10.45 -5.47 -4.81
CA VAL A 2 10.64 -6.29 -3.60
C VAL A 2 11.22 -7.66 -3.95
N LYS A 3 12.26 -8.11 -3.23
CA LYS A 3 13.06 -9.30 -3.57
C LYS A 3 12.22 -10.57 -3.76
N CYS A 4 11.32 -10.89 -2.82
CA CYS A 4 10.45 -12.06 -2.99
C CYS A 4 9.53 -11.95 -4.22
N SER A 5 9.06 -10.76 -4.58
CA SER A 5 8.26 -10.56 -5.78
C SER A 5 9.11 -10.64 -7.06
N TYR A 6 10.36 -10.22 -7.01
CA TYR A 6 11.31 -10.34 -8.13
C TYR A 6 11.56 -11.81 -8.48
N GLU A 7 11.66 -12.67 -7.46
CA GLU A 7 11.89 -14.10 -7.62
C GLU A 7 10.62 -14.87 -8.01
N GLN A 8 9.50 -14.61 -7.31
CA GLN A 8 8.24 -15.35 -7.48
C GLN A 8 7.40 -14.92 -8.67
N LYS A 9 7.64 -13.71 -9.21
CA LYS A 9 6.82 -13.11 -10.29
C LYS A 9 7.71 -12.69 -11.49
N PRO A 10 8.38 -13.65 -12.15
CA PRO A 10 9.33 -13.35 -13.21
C PRO A 10 8.69 -12.60 -14.38
N PHE A 11 7.44 -12.87 -14.73
CA PHE A 11 6.75 -12.19 -15.83
C PHE A 11 6.65 -10.67 -15.63
N ARG A 12 6.43 -10.20 -14.41
CA ARG A 12 6.40 -8.75 -14.12
C ARG A 12 7.75 -8.10 -14.38
N ARG A 13 8.81 -8.76 -13.98
CA ARG A 13 10.19 -8.33 -14.25
C ARG A 13 10.47 -8.26 -15.75
N GLU A 14 10.08 -9.28 -16.51
CA GLU A 14 10.28 -9.30 -17.96
C GLU A 14 9.44 -8.22 -18.67
N VAL A 15 8.20 -7.97 -18.24
CA VAL A 15 7.39 -6.85 -18.74
C VAL A 15 8.09 -5.50 -18.51
N MET A 16 8.61 -5.26 -17.32
CA MET A 16 9.35 -4.03 -17.01
C MET A 16 10.58 -3.87 -17.92
N ARG A 17 11.35 -4.95 -18.12
CA ARG A 17 12.52 -4.97 -19.02
C ARG A 17 12.14 -4.74 -20.48
N THR A 18 11.02 -5.30 -20.93
CA THR A 18 10.51 -5.11 -22.30
C THR A 18 10.21 -3.64 -22.57
N TYR A 19 9.74 -2.90 -21.56
CA TYR A 19 9.55 -1.46 -21.65
C TYR A 19 10.82 -0.64 -21.37
N GLY A 20 11.98 -1.27 -21.29
CA GLY A 20 13.27 -0.61 -21.11
C GLY A 20 13.60 -0.20 -19.68
N ALA A 21 12.83 -0.67 -18.68
CA ALA A 21 13.11 -0.36 -17.29
C ALA A 21 14.24 -1.24 -16.72
N ASN A 22 15.15 -0.63 -15.96
CA ASN A 22 16.06 -1.37 -15.10
C ASN A 22 15.33 -1.85 -13.85
N VAL A 23 15.48 -3.11 -13.49
CA VAL A 23 14.77 -3.72 -12.36
C VAL A 23 15.76 -4.40 -11.43
N THR A 24 15.89 -3.88 -10.23
CA THR A 24 16.78 -4.41 -9.18
C THR A 24 15.94 -5.02 -8.05
N PRO A 25 16.31 -6.22 -7.52
CA PRO A 25 15.66 -6.78 -6.34
C PRO A 25 16.02 -5.98 -5.09
N SER A 26 15.05 -5.64 -4.25
CA SER A 26 15.23 -4.86 -3.01
C SER A 26 14.91 -5.69 -1.77
N PRO A 27 15.77 -5.62 -0.71
CA PRO A 27 16.96 -4.79 -0.60
C PRO A 27 18.14 -5.29 -1.44
N SER A 28 18.87 -4.36 -2.04
CA SER A 28 20.00 -4.63 -2.93
C SER A 28 21.34 -4.32 -2.24
N MET A 29 22.44 -4.58 -2.96
CA MET A 29 23.79 -4.14 -2.58
C MET A 29 24.21 -2.86 -3.30
N GLU A 30 23.34 -2.29 -4.15
CA GLU A 30 23.65 -1.11 -4.96
C GLU A 30 23.58 0.19 -4.15
N THR A 31 22.60 0.28 -3.22
CA THR A 31 22.40 1.45 -2.35
C THR A 31 23.04 1.26 -0.98
N GLU A 32 23.34 2.36 -0.29
CA GLU A 32 23.85 2.31 1.09
C GLU A 32 22.78 1.77 2.04
N VAL A 33 21.55 2.27 1.92
CA VAL A 33 20.44 1.82 2.75
C VAL A 33 20.11 0.35 2.51
N GLY A 34 20.20 -0.13 1.27
CA GLY A 34 20.01 -1.54 0.93
C GLY A 34 21.05 -2.44 1.60
N ARG A 35 22.32 -2.02 1.60
CA ARG A 35 23.40 -2.73 2.32
C ARG A 35 23.15 -2.76 3.83
N LYS A 36 22.72 -1.64 4.44
CA LYS A 36 22.37 -1.57 5.86
C LYS A 36 21.22 -2.52 6.22
N ILE A 37 20.15 -2.51 5.42
CA ILE A 37 19.00 -3.41 5.62
C ILE A 37 19.42 -4.88 5.50
N ASN A 38 20.24 -5.25 4.51
CA ASN A 38 20.73 -6.62 4.37
C ASN A 38 21.62 -7.05 5.53
N ALA A 39 22.39 -6.12 6.14
CA ALA A 39 23.23 -6.40 7.32
C ALA A 39 22.37 -6.58 8.59
N GLU A 40 21.34 -5.75 8.76
CA GLU A 40 20.43 -5.81 9.91
C GLU A 40 19.47 -7.01 9.84
N PHE A 41 19.00 -7.35 8.63
CA PHE A 41 18.07 -8.46 8.38
C PHE A 41 18.67 -9.48 7.38
N PRO A 42 19.68 -10.29 7.79
CA PRO A 42 20.33 -11.24 6.90
C PRO A 42 19.31 -12.24 6.30
N GLY A 43 19.36 -12.44 4.98
CA GLY A 43 18.45 -13.34 4.30
C GLY A 43 17.03 -12.81 4.10
N THR A 44 16.78 -11.53 4.36
CA THR A 44 15.46 -10.92 4.21
C THR A 44 14.88 -11.10 2.81
N THR A 45 13.57 -11.33 2.74
CA THR A 45 12.79 -11.40 1.49
C THR A 45 12.34 -10.03 1.00
N GLY A 46 12.67 -8.99 1.76
CA GLY A 46 12.31 -7.62 1.48
C GLY A 46 10.85 -7.26 1.74
N SER A 47 10.60 -5.96 1.79
CA SER A 47 9.27 -5.37 1.92
C SER A 47 9.13 -4.17 0.98
N LEU A 48 7.93 -3.63 0.85
CA LEU A 48 7.75 -2.37 0.15
C LEU A 48 8.54 -1.24 0.83
N GLY A 49 8.62 -1.23 2.17
CA GLY A 49 9.41 -0.26 2.92
C GLY A 49 10.90 -0.28 2.55
N CYS A 50 11.49 -1.47 2.35
CA CYS A 50 12.87 -1.59 1.86
C CYS A 50 13.03 -0.95 0.46
N ALA A 51 12.12 -1.29 -0.46
CA ALA A 51 12.17 -0.76 -1.83
C ALA A 51 11.96 0.76 -1.88
N ILE A 52 11.14 1.32 -0.99
CA ILE A 52 10.96 2.76 -0.85
C ILE A 52 12.27 3.42 -0.42
N SER A 53 12.93 2.91 0.61
CA SER A 53 14.20 3.45 1.11
C SER A 53 15.25 3.56 0.00
N GLU A 54 15.44 2.48 -0.76
CA GLU A 54 16.40 2.45 -1.87
C GLU A 54 16.02 3.39 -3.02
N ALA A 55 14.74 3.47 -3.36
CA ALA A 55 14.27 4.38 -4.42
C ALA A 55 14.43 5.85 -4.03
N VAL A 56 14.20 6.20 -2.77
CA VAL A 56 14.41 7.56 -2.26
C VAL A 56 15.90 7.91 -2.26
N GLU A 57 16.76 7.00 -1.78
CA GLU A 57 18.21 7.20 -1.82
C GLU A 57 18.70 7.40 -3.27
N ALA A 58 18.28 6.53 -4.20
CA ALA A 58 18.67 6.63 -5.59
C ALA A 58 18.23 7.96 -6.22
N ALA A 59 17.01 8.43 -5.88
CA ALA A 59 16.52 9.71 -6.38
C ALA A 59 17.26 10.92 -5.78
N ALA A 60 17.69 10.81 -4.51
CA ALA A 60 18.41 11.89 -3.84
C ALA A 60 19.89 12.00 -4.29
N GLN A 61 20.51 10.88 -4.62
CA GLN A 61 21.94 10.83 -4.99
C GLN A 61 22.23 11.01 -6.48
N ASN A 62 21.22 10.91 -7.35
CA ASN A 62 21.42 11.00 -8.79
C ASN A 62 20.67 12.22 -9.38
N GLU A 63 21.42 13.11 -10.03
CA GLU A 63 20.86 14.25 -10.72
C GLU A 63 19.86 13.79 -11.81
N GLY A 64 18.74 14.48 -11.91
CA GLY A 64 17.69 14.17 -12.90
C GLY A 64 16.75 13.04 -12.50
N TYR A 65 17.05 12.25 -11.46
CA TYR A 65 16.14 11.21 -10.98
C TYR A 65 14.96 11.82 -10.24
N ARG A 66 13.82 11.14 -10.30
CA ARG A 66 12.62 11.52 -9.56
C ARG A 66 12.03 10.26 -8.90
N TYR A 67 11.67 10.40 -7.63
CA TYR A 67 10.96 9.34 -6.90
C TYR A 67 9.48 9.38 -7.22
N VAL A 68 8.93 8.24 -7.64
CA VAL A 68 7.50 8.06 -7.90
C VAL A 68 7.00 6.87 -7.08
N LEU A 69 6.21 7.16 -6.06
CA LEU A 69 5.56 6.14 -5.24
C LEU A 69 4.12 5.89 -5.75
N GLY A 70 3.73 4.61 -5.82
CA GLY A 70 2.42 4.19 -6.30
C GLY A 70 1.39 3.88 -5.21
N SER A 71 1.66 4.21 -3.94
CA SER A 71 0.76 3.94 -2.80
C SER A 71 1.00 4.89 -1.63
N VAL A 72 0.18 4.79 -0.56
CA VAL A 72 0.34 5.42 0.76
C VAL A 72 0.15 6.93 0.79
N LEU A 73 0.82 7.68 -0.06
CA LEU A 73 0.87 9.15 -0.03
C LEU A 73 -0.44 9.78 -0.53
N ASN A 74 -0.79 10.93 0.04
CA ASN A 74 -2.03 11.64 -0.27
C ASN A 74 -2.19 12.00 -1.76
N GLN A 75 -1.12 12.40 -2.45
CA GLN A 75 -1.16 12.64 -3.89
C GLN A 75 -1.51 11.39 -4.70
N VAL A 76 -1.11 10.20 -4.21
CA VAL A 76 -1.46 8.93 -4.87
C VAL A 76 -2.95 8.60 -4.65
N LEU A 77 -3.46 8.82 -3.44
CA LEU A 77 -4.90 8.69 -3.15
C LEU A 77 -5.70 9.63 -4.05
N LEU A 78 -5.26 10.88 -4.21
CA LEU A 78 -5.89 11.87 -5.09
C LEU A 78 -5.92 11.40 -6.54
N HIS A 79 -4.80 10.93 -7.09
CA HIS A 79 -4.79 10.37 -8.45
C HIS A 79 -5.69 9.16 -8.60
N GLN A 80 -5.74 8.29 -7.60
CA GLN A 80 -6.58 7.09 -7.62
C GLN A 80 -8.07 7.40 -7.39
N SER A 81 -8.44 8.61 -7.00
CA SER A 81 -9.85 9.00 -6.84
C SER A 81 -10.64 8.92 -8.15
N VAL A 82 -9.97 8.93 -9.30
CA VAL A 82 -10.60 8.66 -10.61
C VAL A 82 -11.40 7.34 -10.59
N ILE A 83 -10.91 6.32 -9.90
CA ILE A 83 -11.60 5.02 -9.78
C ILE A 83 -12.94 5.19 -9.04
N GLY A 84 -12.93 5.90 -7.91
CA GLY A 84 -14.16 6.18 -7.16
C GLY A 84 -15.14 7.07 -7.93
N LEU A 85 -14.63 8.11 -8.59
CA LEU A 85 -15.45 9.03 -9.39
C LEU A 85 -16.12 8.31 -10.57
N GLU A 86 -15.38 7.48 -11.31
CA GLU A 86 -15.93 6.69 -12.43
C GLU A 86 -16.89 5.62 -11.91
N THR A 87 -16.59 4.96 -10.79
CA THR A 87 -17.51 4.02 -10.14
C THR A 87 -18.83 4.71 -9.78
N LYS A 88 -18.75 5.88 -9.13
CA LYS A 88 -19.96 6.64 -8.80
C LYS A 88 -20.75 7.04 -10.03
N ALA A 89 -20.09 7.58 -11.04
CA ALA A 89 -20.75 7.96 -12.29
C ALA A 89 -21.44 6.76 -12.98
N ALA A 90 -20.81 5.57 -12.96
CA ALA A 90 -21.42 4.36 -13.48
C ALA A 90 -22.64 3.92 -12.66
N LEU A 91 -22.55 3.95 -11.34
CA LEU A 91 -23.67 3.61 -10.46
C LEU A 91 -24.85 4.57 -10.66
N ASP A 92 -24.60 5.86 -10.73
CA ASP A 92 -25.62 6.90 -10.98
C ASP A 92 -26.29 6.68 -12.35
N LYS A 93 -25.51 6.36 -13.38
CA LYS A 93 -26.01 6.06 -14.74
C LYS A 93 -27.01 4.89 -14.76
N TYR A 94 -26.77 3.88 -13.93
CA TYR A 94 -27.63 2.68 -13.88
C TYR A 94 -28.66 2.74 -12.74
N GLY A 95 -28.74 3.84 -11.99
CA GLY A 95 -29.67 4.00 -10.87
C GLY A 95 -29.37 3.08 -9.68
N ILE A 96 -28.13 2.66 -9.50
CA ILE A 96 -27.70 1.75 -8.45
C ILE A 96 -27.19 2.56 -7.26
N LYS A 97 -27.75 2.30 -6.08
CA LYS A 97 -27.23 2.84 -4.81
C LYS A 97 -26.57 1.72 -4.01
N PRO A 98 -25.26 1.79 -3.76
CA PRO A 98 -24.60 0.77 -2.95
C PRO A 98 -24.91 0.98 -1.47
N ASP A 99 -25.17 -0.11 -0.74
CA ASP A 99 -25.24 -0.09 0.73
C ASP A 99 -23.86 -0.25 1.34
N MET A 100 -22.96 -0.97 0.63
CA MET A 100 -21.66 -1.35 1.11
C MET A 100 -20.59 -1.17 0.03
N ILE A 101 -19.41 -0.69 0.44
CA ILE A 101 -18.22 -0.56 -0.41
C ILE A 101 -17.09 -1.35 0.21
N ILE A 102 -16.53 -2.30 -0.53
CA ILE A 102 -15.46 -3.17 -0.07
C ILE A 102 -14.25 -2.97 -0.97
N GLY A 103 -13.07 -2.79 -0.39
CA GLY A 103 -11.84 -2.63 -1.16
C GLY A 103 -10.62 -3.21 -0.46
N CYS A 104 -9.62 -3.59 -1.26
CA CYS A 104 -8.36 -4.11 -0.77
C CYS A 104 -7.53 -3.00 -0.11
N ALA A 105 -6.89 -3.32 1.00
CA ALA A 105 -6.04 -2.40 1.74
C ALA A 105 -4.62 -2.95 1.90
N GLY A 106 -3.66 -2.36 1.18
CA GLY A 106 -2.23 -2.50 1.39
C GLY A 106 -1.70 -1.21 2.01
N GLY A 107 -1.07 -0.35 1.21
CA GLY A 107 -0.75 1.04 1.63
C GLY A 107 -1.96 1.98 1.66
N GLY A 108 -3.09 1.57 1.10
CA GLY A 108 -4.38 2.26 1.20
C GLY A 108 -4.75 3.14 0.01
N SER A 109 -3.88 3.38 -0.96
CA SER A 109 -4.19 4.33 -2.04
C SER A 109 -5.33 3.86 -2.95
N ASN A 110 -5.38 2.57 -3.28
CA ASN A 110 -6.46 2.00 -4.08
C ASN A 110 -7.81 2.12 -3.37
N LEU A 111 -7.86 1.71 -2.11
CA LEU A 111 -9.08 1.84 -1.29
C LEU A 111 -9.47 3.32 -1.13
N GLY A 112 -8.50 4.18 -0.79
CA GLY A 112 -8.74 5.62 -0.61
C GLY A 112 -9.28 6.28 -1.87
N GLY A 113 -8.76 5.93 -3.05
CA GLY A 113 -9.26 6.41 -4.32
C GLY A 113 -10.68 5.94 -4.60
N LEU A 114 -10.95 4.65 -4.39
CA LEU A 114 -12.30 4.07 -4.57
C LEU A 114 -13.33 4.75 -3.68
N ILE A 115 -13.04 4.89 -2.38
CA ILE A 115 -14.03 5.41 -1.43
C ILE A 115 -14.14 6.93 -1.39
N ALA A 116 -13.23 7.67 -2.03
CA ALA A 116 -13.16 9.13 -1.92
C ALA A 116 -14.50 9.86 -2.11
N PRO A 117 -15.27 9.66 -3.22
CA PRO A 117 -16.55 10.34 -3.40
C PRO A 117 -17.61 9.88 -2.39
N PHE A 118 -17.64 8.60 -2.06
CA PHE A 118 -18.60 8.01 -1.11
C PHE A 118 -18.32 8.44 0.33
N MET A 119 -17.06 8.47 0.72
CA MET A 119 -16.65 9.00 2.02
C MET A 119 -16.96 10.50 2.12
N GLY A 120 -16.79 11.24 1.03
CA GLY A 120 -17.18 12.64 0.96
C GLY A 120 -18.66 12.86 1.26
N GLU A 121 -19.55 12.05 0.66
CA GLU A 121 -21.00 12.07 0.94
C GLU A 121 -21.31 11.68 2.39
N LYS A 122 -20.66 10.63 2.91
CA LYS A 122 -20.80 10.21 4.30
C LYS A 122 -20.40 11.32 5.29
N LEU A 123 -19.27 11.99 5.06
CA LEU A 123 -18.79 13.08 5.90
C LEU A 123 -19.70 14.32 5.86
N ARG A 124 -20.41 14.55 4.76
CA ARG A 124 -21.41 15.63 4.65
C ARG A 124 -22.79 15.25 5.18
N GLY A 125 -22.98 13.99 5.59
CA GLY A 125 -24.28 13.46 6.05
C GLY A 125 -25.29 13.23 4.92
N GLU A 126 -24.84 13.13 3.68
CA GLU A 126 -25.69 12.91 2.50
C GLU A 126 -26.01 11.42 2.29
N ALA A 127 -25.18 10.53 2.79
CA ALA A 127 -25.34 9.08 2.72
C ALA A 127 -24.62 8.38 3.88
N ASP A 128 -25.03 7.15 4.18
CA ASP A 128 -24.37 6.31 5.21
C ASP A 128 -23.96 4.98 4.61
N TYR A 129 -22.88 4.99 3.84
CA TYR A 129 -22.26 3.78 3.28
C TYR A 129 -21.53 3.00 4.36
N ARG A 130 -21.71 1.68 4.39
CA ARG A 130 -20.79 0.78 5.09
C ARG A 130 -19.53 0.58 4.28
N ILE A 131 -18.37 0.96 4.81
CA ILE A 131 -17.09 0.89 4.09
C ILE A 131 -16.18 -0.10 4.79
N ILE A 132 -15.69 -1.11 4.07
CA ILE A 132 -14.86 -2.19 4.62
C ILE A 132 -13.52 -2.26 3.87
N ALA A 133 -12.45 -2.06 4.63
CA ALA A 133 -11.08 -2.32 4.19
C ALA A 133 -10.76 -3.81 4.38
N VAL A 134 -10.35 -4.51 3.33
CA VAL A 134 -9.91 -5.90 3.40
C VAL A 134 -8.39 -5.96 3.26
N GLU A 135 -7.71 -6.42 4.29
CA GLU A 135 -6.25 -6.56 4.31
C GLU A 135 -5.82 -8.03 4.46
N PRO A 136 -4.60 -8.39 4.00
CA PRO A 136 -4.10 -9.75 4.16
C PRO A 136 -3.73 -10.01 5.62
N ALA A 137 -4.08 -11.18 6.13
CA ALA A 137 -3.72 -11.60 7.49
C ALA A 137 -2.20 -11.69 7.73
N SER A 138 -1.39 -11.74 6.65
CA SER A 138 0.07 -11.69 6.72
C SER A 138 0.65 -10.27 6.87
N CYS A 139 -0.17 -9.23 6.68
CA CYS A 139 0.24 -7.83 6.77
C CYS A 139 -0.93 -6.95 7.28
N PRO A 140 -1.45 -7.21 8.51
CA PRO A 140 -2.71 -6.66 9.01
C PRO A 140 -2.49 -5.30 9.69
N SER A 141 -2.17 -4.27 8.94
CA SER A 141 -1.79 -2.95 9.46
C SER A 141 -2.93 -2.27 10.23
N LEU A 142 -4.16 -2.31 9.72
CA LEU A 142 -5.33 -1.71 10.39
C LEU A 142 -5.79 -2.54 11.59
N THR A 143 -5.96 -3.87 11.40
CA THR A 143 -6.58 -4.72 12.44
C THR A 143 -5.65 -5.10 13.58
N ARG A 144 -4.32 -5.08 13.38
CA ARG A 144 -3.32 -5.45 14.39
C ARG A 144 -2.21 -4.43 14.58
N GLY A 145 -2.14 -3.41 13.75
CA GLY A 145 -1.17 -2.32 13.88
C GLY A 145 -1.51 -1.37 15.02
N LYS A 146 -0.58 -0.48 15.32
CA LYS A 146 -0.75 0.60 16.29
C LYS A 146 -0.98 1.92 15.56
N PHE A 147 -1.89 2.76 16.03
CA PHE A 147 -2.05 4.12 15.53
C PHE A 147 -0.98 5.02 16.14
N ALA A 148 0.11 5.23 15.43
CA ALA A 148 1.30 5.92 15.92
C ALA A 148 2.01 6.67 14.79
N TYR A 149 2.95 7.55 15.15
CA TYR A 149 3.92 8.08 14.20
C TYR A 149 4.96 7.02 13.88
N ASP A 150 5.18 6.78 12.59
CA ASP A 150 6.17 5.83 12.11
C ASP A 150 6.78 6.31 10.79
N PHE A 151 7.91 5.76 10.40
CA PHE A 151 8.51 6.02 9.10
C PHE A 151 7.76 5.30 7.99
N CYS A 152 7.65 5.96 6.84
CA CYS A 152 6.99 5.36 5.66
C CYS A 152 7.85 4.28 4.99
N ASP A 153 9.10 4.09 5.45
CA ASP A 153 10.08 3.16 4.88
C ASP A 153 10.95 2.49 5.94
N THR A 154 11.54 1.35 5.59
CA THR A 154 12.33 0.52 6.52
C THR A 154 13.66 1.16 6.90
N GLY A 155 14.29 1.87 5.98
CA GLY A 155 15.58 2.55 6.19
C GLY A 155 15.48 3.92 6.87
N MET A 156 14.27 4.35 7.23
CA MET A 156 14.00 5.61 7.95
C MET A 156 14.53 6.86 7.21
N VAL A 157 14.51 6.83 5.87
CA VAL A 157 14.92 7.96 5.02
C VAL A 157 13.74 8.87 4.64
N CYS A 158 12.50 8.40 4.82
CA CYS A 158 11.29 9.16 4.60
C CYS A 158 10.81 9.86 5.89
N PRO A 159 9.98 10.92 5.78
CA PRO A 159 9.39 11.57 6.95
C PRO A 159 8.49 10.64 7.77
N LEU A 160 8.36 10.98 9.06
CA LEU A 160 7.36 10.39 9.94
C LEU A 160 5.94 10.76 9.50
N ALA A 161 5.03 9.78 9.54
CA ALA A 161 3.61 10.00 9.31
C ALA A 161 2.76 9.30 10.37
N LYS A 162 1.65 9.92 10.74
CA LYS A 162 0.68 9.30 11.66
C LYS A 162 -0.09 8.23 10.89
N MET A 163 0.00 6.97 11.32
CA MET A 163 -0.60 5.85 10.61
C MET A 163 -0.91 4.67 11.54
N TYR A 164 -1.76 3.76 11.09
CA TYR A 164 -1.77 2.40 11.62
C TYR A 164 -0.58 1.65 11.04
N THR A 165 0.29 1.13 11.91
CA THR A 165 1.56 0.52 11.51
C THR A 165 1.88 -0.75 12.30
N LEU A 166 2.56 -1.68 11.61
CA LEU A 166 3.18 -2.87 12.19
C LEU A 166 4.64 -2.63 12.61
N GLY A 167 5.14 -1.41 12.37
CA GLY A 167 6.53 -1.01 12.54
C GLY A 167 7.30 -0.94 11.22
N SER A 168 8.11 0.12 11.03
CA SER A 168 8.88 0.35 9.79
C SER A 168 9.88 -0.78 9.48
N GLY A 169 10.36 -1.51 10.49
CA GLY A 169 11.19 -2.71 10.34
C GLY A 169 10.41 -4.01 10.06
N PHE A 170 9.07 -3.98 10.01
CA PHE A 170 8.28 -5.18 9.77
C PHE A 170 8.47 -5.70 8.33
N ILE A 171 8.87 -6.96 8.22
CA ILE A 171 9.02 -7.65 6.93
C ILE A 171 7.96 -8.76 6.84
N PRO A 172 6.99 -8.62 5.94
CA PRO A 172 5.93 -9.63 5.77
C PRO A 172 6.49 -10.98 5.33
N ALA A 173 5.82 -12.08 5.73
CA ALA A 173 6.15 -13.42 5.26
C ALA A 173 6.15 -13.48 3.71
N PRO A 174 7.02 -14.30 3.08
CA PRO A 174 7.20 -14.34 1.62
C PRO A 174 6.09 -15.11 0.90
N ASN A 175 4.85 -14.98 1.34
CA ASN A 175 3.68 -15.54 0.66
C ASN A 175 3.14 -14.60 -0.41
N HIS A 176 2.33 -15.14 -1.32
CA HIS A 176 1.68 -14.32 -2.36
C HIS A 176 0.59 -13.43 -1.73
N ALA A 177 0.72 -12.12 -1.88
CA ALA A 177 -0.24 -11.15 -1.33
C ALA A 177 -0.66 -10.08 -2.36
N GLY A 178 -0.49 -10.36 -3.65
CA GLY A 178 -0.92 -9.46 -4.74
C GLY A 178 -0.29 -8.06 -4.75
N GLY A 179 0.71 -7.78 -3.90
CA GLY A 179 1.31 -6.47 -3.69
C GLY A 179 0.94 -5.82 -2.35
N LEU A 180 0.11 -6.46 -1.55
CA LEU A 180 -0.32 -5.99 -0.23
C LEU A 180 0.73 -6.36 0.85
N ARG A 181 1.93 -5.78 0.76
CA ARG A 181 3.11 -6.11 1.58
C ARG A 181 3.76 -4.85 2.15
N TYR A 182 2.97 -4.00 2.78
CA TYR A 182 3.43 -2.76 3.38
C TYR A 182 3.10 -2.73 4.88
N HIS A 183 4.03 -2.23 5.70
CA HIS A 183 3.92 -2.22 7.14
C HIS A 183 2.92 -1.21 7.70
N GLY A 184 2.52 -0.21 6.91
CA GLY A 184 1.67 0.89 7.37
C GLY A 184 0.51 1.17 6.42
N MET A 185 -0.44 1.94 6.91
CA MET A 185 -1.60 2.42 6.17
C MET A 185 -1.47 3.92 5.92
N SER A 186 -1.98 4.42 4.79
CA SER A 186 -2.01 5.86 4.52
C SER A 186 -2.60 6.64 5.70
N SER A 187 -2.08 7.82 5.97
CA SER A 187 -2.52 8.64 7.11
C SER A 187 -4.01 8.98 7.04
N THR A 188 -4.52 9.26 5.84
CA THR A 188 -5.95 9.56 5.63
C THR A 188 -6.82 8.37 6.01
N LEU A 189 -6.55 7.17 5.48
CA LEU A 189 -7.35 5.98 5.83
C LEU A 189 -7.17 5.57 7.28
N SER A 190 -5.96 5.73 7.82
CA SER A 190 -5.70 5.48 9.24
C SER A 190 -6.57 6.36 10.14
N GLN A 191 -6.73 7.64 9.78
CA GLN A 191 -7.60 8.55 10.52
C GLN A 191 -9.07 8.15 10.39
N LEU A 192 -9.55 7.89 9.17
CA LEU A 192 -10.94 7.47 8.93
C LEU A 192 -11.29 6.19 9.70
N TYR A 193 -10.38 5.22 9.75
CA TYR A 193 -10.56 4.00 10.54
C TYR A 193 -10.53 4.29 12.05
N HIS A 194 -9.62 5.14 12.51
CA HIS A 194 -9.52 5.54 13.91
C HIS A 194 -10.78 6.23 14.42
N ASP A 195 -11.39 7.05 13.57
CA ASP A 195 -12.62 7.80 13.87
C ASP A 195 -13.90 6.94 13.71
N GLY A 196 -13.76 5.66 13.38
CA GLY A 196 -14.89 4.73 13.23
C GLY A 196 -15.73 4.94 11.98
N LEU A 197 -15.22 5.67 10.99
CA LEU A 197 -15.92 5.96 9.72
C LEU A 197 -15.87 4.81 8.71
N MET A 198 -14.99 3.83 8.94
CA MET A 198 -14.86 2.62 8.15
C MET A 198 -14.46 1.44 9.03
N GLU A 199 -14.72 0.24 8.55
CA GLU A 199 -14.35 -1.03 9.16
C GLU A 199 -13.10 -1.61 8.50
N ALA A 200 -12.42 -2.54 9.18
CA ALA A 200 -11.33 -3.31 8.60
C ALA A 200 -11.45 -4.79 8.98
N VAL A 201 -11.13 -5.66 8.03
CA VAL A 201 -11.05 -7.11 8.24
C VAL A 201 -9.76 -7.65 7.65
N SER A 202 -9.12 -8.59 8.35
CA SER A 202 -7.96 -9.31 7.81
C SER A 202 -8.35 -10.71 7.37
N VAL A 203 -7.94 -11.11 6.17
CA VAL A 203 -8.36 -12.37 5.54
C VAL A 203 -7.13 -13.24 5.26
N PRO A 204 -7.14 -14.54 5.63
CA PRO A 204 -6.11 -15.48 5.23
C PRO A 204 -6.06 -15.66 3.71
N HIS A 205 -4.86 -15.80 3.17
CA HIS A 205 -4.64 -15.95 1.72
C HIS A 205 -5.40 -17.17 1.14
N THR A 206 -5.44 -18.29 1.88
CA THR A 206 -6.17 -19.50 1.47
C THR A 206 -7.66 -19.24 1.30
N ALA A 207 -8.28 -18.53 2.25
CA ALA A 207 -9.70 -18.20 2.16
C ALA A 207 -10.04 -17.30 0.95
N VAL A 208 -9.12 -16.44 0.53
CA VAL A 208 -9.30 -15.64 -0.69
C VAL A 208 -9.29 -16.51 -1.93
N LEU A 209 -8.40 -17.52 -2.00
CA LEU A 209 -8.34 -18.44 -3.13
C LEU A 209 -9.52 -19.44 -3.15
N GLU A 210 -10.02 -19.82 -1.99
CA GLU A 210 -11.19 -20.69 -1.87
C GLU A 210 -12.48 -19.98 -2.32
N ALA A 211 -12.53 -18.65 -2.19
CA ALA A 211 -13.69 -17.84 -2.57
C ALA A 211 -13.67 -17.41 -4.06
N ALA A 212 -12.56 -17.57 -4.76
CA ALA A 212 -12.38 -17.16 -6.17
C ALA A 212 -12.78 -18.26 -7.14
#